data_6b6f1fe3dac16fc225f4261086e065c3
#
_entry.id   6b6f1fe3dac16fc225f4261086e065c3
#
_cell.length_a   1.000
_cell.length_b   1.000
_cell.length_c   1.000
_cell.angle_alpha   90.00
_cell.angle_beta   90.00
_cell.angle_gamma   90.00
#
_symmetry.space_group_name_H-M   'P 1'
#
loop_
_entity.id
_entity.type
_entity.pdbx_description
1 polymer ?
#
loop_
_entity_poly.entity_id
_entity_poly.type
_entity_poly.pdbx_seq_one_letter_code
_entity_poly.pdbx_strand_id
1 'polypeptide(L)'
;MKNHFVHTPCGPVQGAAGGADGVSVFRGIRYATAGRWEYPRQVTHWDGVYDAANFGACSFQPRAFYNEEDVPEKAFYYNEFRRGEHYDYSEDCLFLNIWAPDDAKNAPVLFYIHGGGFLGGCG
;
A
#
# COMPACT_ATOMS: atom_id res chain seq x y z
N MET A 1 -15.00 -20.73 -0.98
CA MET A 1 -14.24 -19.49 -1.09
C MET A 1 -13.02 -19.61 -0.20
N LYS A 2 -11.83 -19.29 -0.73
CA LYS A 2 -10.63 -19.22 0.12
C LYS A 2 -10.78 -18.04 1.09
N ASN A 3 -10.38 -18.27 2.32
CA ASN A 3 -10.47 -17.23 3.36
C ASN A 3 -9.13 -16.49 3.42
N HIS A 4 -9.08 -15.26 2.88
CA HIS A 4 -7.89 -14.42 2.92
C HIS A 4 -7.76 -13.73 4.30
N PHE A 5 -7.82 -14.52 5.35
CA PHE A 5 -7.82 -14.06 6.73
C PHE A 5 -6.59 -14.60 7.47
N VAL A 6 -5.87 -13.74 8.16
CA VAL A 6 -4.69 -14.10 8.93
C VAL A 6 -4.72 -13.47 10.32
N HIS A 7 -4.13 -14.15 11.29
CA HIS A 7 -3.86 -13.61 12.61
C HIS A 7 -2.42 -13.09 12.66
N THR A 8 -2.24 -11.85 13.07
CA THR A 8 -0.94 -11.22 13.27
C THR A 8 -0.76 -10.84 14.74
N PRO A 9 0.46 -10.54 15.19
CA PRO A 9 0.68 -10.02 16.55
C PRO A 9 -0.10 -8.73 16.87
N CYS A 10 -0.47 -7.95 15.84
CA CYS A 10 -1.25 -6.71 16.01
C CYS A 10 -2.76 -6.97 16.03
N GLY A 11 -3.21 -8.15 15.64
CA GLY A 11 -4.62 -8.52 15.54
C GLY A 11 -4.95 -9.24 14.22
N PRO A 12 -6.22 -9.64 14.03
CA PRO A 12 -6.67 -10.29 12.80
C PRO A 12 -6.75 -9.32 11.62
N VAL A 13 -6.43 -9.82 10.42
CA VAL A 13 -6.42 -9.04 9.17
C VAL A 13 -7.20 -9.79 8.11
N GLN A 14 -8.10 -9.12 7.43
CA GLN A 14 -8.83 -9.59 6.27
C GLN A 14 -8.25 -8.96 5.00
N GLY A 15 -7.65 -9.78 4.17
CA GLY A 15 -7.20 -9.41 2.82
C GLY A 15 -8.21 -9.79 1.75
N ALA A 16 -7.75 -9.80 0.51
CA ALA A 16 -8.51 -10.14 -0.69
C ALA A 16 -7.76 -11.16 -1.56
N ALA A 17 -8.43 -11.68 -2.59
CA ALA A 17 -7.77 -12.45 -3.63
C ALA A 17 -6.79 -11.57 -4.40
N GLY A 18 -5.60 -12.09 -4.68
CA GLY A 18 -4.64 -11.45 -5.57
C GLY A 18 -5.07 -11.54 -7.03
N GLY A 19 -4.36 -10.84 -7.91
CA GLY A 19 -4.61 -10.88 -9.34
C GLY A 19 -4.22 -12.21 -10.01
N ALA A 20 -3.56 -13.11 -9.30
CA ALA A 20 -3.18 -14.44 -9.74
C ALA A 20 -3.81 -15.50 -8.84
N ASP A 21 -4.09 -16.68 -9.43
CA ASP A 21 -4.61 -17.81 -8.67
C ASP A 21 -3.61 -18.25 -7.61
N GLY A 22 -4.12 -18.54 -6.41
CA GLY A 22 -3.31 -19.00 -5.28
C GLY A 22 -2.51 -17.88 -4.58
N VAL A 23 -2.85 -16.63 -4.81
CA VAL A 23 -2.23 -15.47 -4.14
C VAL A 23 -3.26 -14.71 -3.33
N SER A 24 -2.95 -14.48 -2.07
CA SER A 24 -3.65 -13.53 -1.20
C SER A 24 -2.94 -12.19 -1.20
N VAL A 25 -3.70 -11.12 -1.12
CA VAL A 25 -3.16 -9.75 -1.03
C VAL A 25 -3.76 -9.04 0.18
N PHE A 26 -2.89 -8.32 0.86
CA PHE A 26 -3.22 -7.48 2.01
C PHE A 26 -2.70 -6.08 1.70
N ARG A 27 -3.60 -5.13 1.49
CA ARG A 27 -3.30 -3.76 1.06
C ARG A 27 -3.58 -2.78 2.18
N GLY A 28 -2.83 -1.68 2.18
CA GLY A 28 -3.06 -0.57 3.10
C GLY A 28 -2.89 -0.94 4.57
N ILE A 29 -1.98 -1.87 4.89
CA ILE A 29 -1.70 -2.22 6.29
C ILE A 29 -0.93 -1.07 6.93
N ARG A 30 -1.53 -0.42 7.91
CA ARG A 30 -0.90 0.65 8.67
C ARG A 30 0.16 0.08 9.60
N TYR A 31 1.41 0.40 9.35
CA TYR A 31 2.52 -0.05 10.20
C TYR A 31 2.96 0.98 11.24
N ALA A 32 2.65 2.26 11.00
CA ALA A 32 2.96 3.34 11.92
C ALA A 32 1.98 4.51 11.76
N THR A 33 2.02 5.43 12.72
CA THR A 33 1.36 6.74 12.67
C THR A 33 2.38 7.82 12.99
N ALA A 34 2.26 8.98 12.35
CA ALA A 34 3.06 10.17 12.67
C ALA A 34 2.27 11.42 12.33
N GLY A 35 2.41 12.48 13.12
CA GLY A 35 2.11 13.82 12.68
C GLY A 35 3.23 14.36 11.78
N ARG A 36 2.95 15.44 11.03
CA ARG A 36 3.97 16.08 10.18
C ARG A 36 5.19 16.51 11.03
N TRP A 37 6.38 16.08 10.60
CA TRP A 37 7.66 16.31 11.27
C TRP A 37 7.84 15.61 12.63
N GLU A 38 6.97 14.70 12.97
CA GLU A 38 7.10 13.84 14.15
C GLU A 38 7.79 12.52 13.83
N TYR A 39 8.40 11.91 14.84
CA TYR A 39 8.86 10.53 14.72
C TYR A 39 7.68 9.56 14.62
N PRO A 40 7.76 8.55 13.74
CA PRO A 40 6.71 7.57 13.61
C PRO A 40 6.59 6.72 14.88
N ARG A 41 5.36 6.41 15.24
CA ARG A 41 5.00 5.48 16.31
C ARG A 41 4.49 4.20 15.68
N GLN A 42 5.15 3.09 15.97
CA GLN A 42 4.73 1.79 15.46
C GLN A 42 3.30 1.45 15.91
N VAL A 43 2.49 0.94 15.01
CA VAL A 43 1.22 0.32 15.33
C VAL A 43 1.47 -1.07 15.89
N THR A 44 1.01 -1.32 17.10
CA THR A 44 1.18 -2.61 17.80
C THR A 44 -0.14 -3.35 17.98
N HIS A 45 -1.25 -2.70 17.74
CA HIS A 45 -2.58 -3.27 17.91
C HIS A 45 -3.62 -2.49 17.09
N TRP A 46 -4.66 -3.18 16.65
CA TRP A 46 -5.92 -2.61 16.14
C TRP A 46 -7.12 -3.35 16.71
N ASP A 47 -8.23 -2.65 16.84
CA ASP A 47 -9.47 -3.22 17.33
C ASP A 47 -10.20 -4.00 16.22
N GLY A 48 -10.70 -5.18 16.57
CA GLY A 48 -11.46 -6.01 15.63
C GLY A 48 -10.61 -6.55 14.48
N VAL A 49 -11.24 -6.79 13.33
CA VAL A 49 -10.60 -7.27 12.12
C VAL A 49 -10.16 -6.09 11.27
N TYR A 50 -8.87 -6.00 10.98
CA TYR A 50 -8.33 -4.98 10.08
C TYR A 50 -8.70 -5.31 8.63
N ASP A 51 -9.40 -4.38 7.96
CA ASP A 51 -9.71 -4.50 6.53
C ASP A 51 -8.49 -4.08 5.70
N ALA A 52 -7.90 -5.05 5.02
CA ALA A 52 -6.75 -4.89 4.15
C ALA A 52 -7.09 -5.20 2.66
N ALA A 53 -8.30 -4.89 2.24
CA ALA A 53 -8.73 -5.11 0.85
C ALA A 53 -8.27 -3.98 -0.09
N ASN A 54 -8.08 -2.76 0.41
CA ASN A 54 -7.80 -1.55 -0.37
C ASN A 54 -6.45 -0.94 -0.02
N PHE A 55 -5.82 -0.26 -1.00
CA PHE A 55 -4.60 0.49 -0.76
C PHE A 55 -4.84 1.64 0.23
N GLY A 56 -3.83 1.95 1.01
CA GLY A 56 -3.79 3.17 1.82
C GLY A 56 -3.43 4.40 0.99
N ALA A 57 -3.56 5.57 1.59
CA ALA A 57 -3.20 6.81 0.93
C ALA A 57 -1.67 6.94 0.73
N CYS A 58 -1.30 7.61 -0.36
CA CYS A 58 0.08 8.04 -0.61
C CYS A 58 0.39 9.33 0.17
N SER A 59 1.67 9.58 0.43
CA SER A 59 2.12 10.87 0.95
C SER A 59 1.85 11.98 -0.06
N PHE A 60 1.61 13.20 0.43
CA PHE A 60 1.57 14.38 -0.44
C PHE A 60 2.89 14.53 -1.20
N GLN A 61 2.80 14.73 -2.50
CA GLN A 61 3.91 14.79 -3.44
C GLN A 61 3.52 15.67 -4.63
N PRO A 62 4.45 16.15 -5.47
CA PRO A 62 4.12 17.10 -6.53
C PRO A 62 2.93 16.71 -7.40
N ARG A 63 2.79 15.44 -7.78
CA ARG A 63 1.67 14.96 -8.61
C ARG A 63 0.28 15.06 -7.95
N ALA A 64 0.21 15.29 -6.64
CA ALA A 64 -1.07 15.55 -5.96
C ALA A 64 -1.67 16.93 -6.31
N PHE A 65 -0.88 17.81 -6.93
CA PHE A 65 -1.22 19.23 -7.17
C PHE A 65 -1.37 19.59 -8.63
N TYR A 66 -1.21 18.63 -9.56
CA TYR A 66 -1.41 18.85 -10.99
C TYR A 66 -1.90 17.56 -11.66
N ASN A 67 -2.56 17.73 -12.81
CA ASN A 67 -2.96 16.59 -13.63
C ASN A 67 -1.80 16.19 -14.56
N GLU A 68 -1.30 14.97 -14.44
CA GLU A 68 -0.19 14.46 -15.25
C GLU A 68 -0.53 14.36 -16.75
N GLU A 69 -1.81 14.23 -17.11
CA GLU A 69 -2.26 14.25 -18.52
C GLU A 69 -1.93 15.58 -19.19
N ASP A 70 -1.94 16.67 -18.44
CA ASP A 70 -1.73 18.02 -18.96
C ASP A 70 -0.25 18.40 -19.08
N VAL A 71 0.67 17.48 -18.70
CA VAL A 71 2.12 17.70 -18.72
C VAL A 71 2.79 16.85 -19.79
N PRO A 72 3.14 17.40 -20.97
CA PRO A 72 3.67 16.63 -22.10
C PRO A 72 4.87 15.76 -21.77
N GLU A 73 5.79 16.25 -20.93
CA GLU A 73 7.01 15.52 -20.54
C GLU A 73 6.71 14.27 -19.69
N LYS A 74 5.52 14.19 -19.13
CA LYS A 74 5.08 13.08 -18.27
C LYS A 74 4.09 12.15 -18.97
N ALA A 75 3.64 12.50 -20.17
CA ALA A 75 2.60 11.77 -20.89
C ALA A 75 2.95 10.29 -21.09
N PHE A 76 4.21 9.96 -21.37
CA PHE A 76 4.65 8.57 -21.49
C PHE A 76 4.39 7.79 -20.20
N TYR A 77 4.92 8.29 -19.06
CA TYR A 77 4.74 7.62 -17.76
C TYR A 77 3.28 7.52 -17.34
N TYR A 78 2.51 8.57 -17.57
CA TYR A 78 1.08 8.55 -17.30
C TYR A 78 0.37 7.46 -18.08
N ASN A 79 0.53 7.45 -19.40
CA ASN A 79 -0.16 6.51 -20.28
C ASN A 79 0.22 5.04 -20.04
N GLU A 80 1.51 4.77 -19.75
CA GLU A 80 2.02 3.40 -19.60
C GLU A 80 1.78 2.83 -18.19
N PHE A 81 1.77 3.65 -17.17
CA PHE A 81 1.83 3.16 -15.79
C PHE A 81 0.75 3.68 -14.86
N ARG A 82 0.03 4.74 -15.23
CA ARG A 82 -0.89 5.41 -14.30
C ARG A 82 -2.26 5.72 -14.86
N ARG A 83 -2.47 5.55 -16.14
CA ARG A 83 -3.76 5.83 -16.74
C ARG A 83 -4.85 4.92 -16.18
N GLY A 84 -5.86 5.53 -15.58
CA GLY A 84 -6.96 4.80 -14.93
C GLY A 84 -6.70 4.41 -13.47
N GLU A 85 -5.48 4.67 -12.95
CA GLU A 85 -5.17 4.48 -11.54
C GLU A 85 -5.63 5.70 -10.72
N HIS A 86 -6.21 5.44 -9.58
CA HIS A 86 -6.63 6.47 -8.63
C HIS A 86 -5.73 6.45 -7.39
N TYR A 87 -5.27 7.62 -6.98
CA TYR A 87 -4.40 7.78 -5.81
C TYR A 87 -5.02 8.77 -4.83
N ASP A 88 -5.24 8.31 -3.62
CA ASP A 88 -5.58 9.18 -2.50
C ASP A 88 -4.29 9.70 -1.86
N TYR A 89 -4.30 10.97 -1.43
CA TYR A 89 -3.16 11.61 -0.78
C TYR A 89 -3.54 12.07 0.61
N SER A 90 -2.68 11.77 1.60
CA SER A 90 -2.93 12.10 3.00
C SER A 90 -1.63 12.27 3.78
N GLU A 91 -1.68 12.99 4.88
CA GLU A 91 -0.63 12.95 5.91
C GLU A 91 -0.56 11.58 6.58
N ASP A 92 -1.70 10.91 6.68
CA ASP A 92 -1.79 9.52 7.12
C ASP A 92 -1.48 8.58 5.94
N CYS A 93 -0.21 8.28 5.75
CA CYS A 93 0.32 7.59 4.57
C CYS A 93 1.31 6.46 4.89
N LEU A 94 1.43 6.05 6.16
CA LEU A 94 2.39 5.03 6.58
C LEU A 94 1.78 3.63 6.48
N PHE A 95 1.63 3.16 5.24
CA PHE A 95 1.04 1.88 4.88
C PHE A 95 2.03 1.00 4.13
N LEU A 96 1.82 -0.30 4.21
CA LEU A 96 2.50 -1.31 3.39
C LEU A 96 1.49 -2.27 2.78
N ASN A 97 1.92 -2.99 1.75
CA ASN A 97 1.12 -3.99 1.08
C ASN A 97 1.87 -5.32 1.05
N ILE A 98 1.15 -6.44 1.13
CA ILE A 98 1.73 -7.77 1.13
C ILE A 98 1.02 -8.62 0.07
N TRP A 99 1.79 -9.32 -0.74
CA TRP A 99 1.34 -10.39 -1.61
C TRP A 99 1.97 -11.69 -1.13
N ALA A 100 1.18 -12.70 -0.91
CA ALA A 100 1.66 -13.98 -0.40
C ALA A 100 0.95 -15.15 -1.10
N PRO A 101 1.67 -16.24 -1.44
CA PRO A 101 1.01 -17.49 -1.80
C PRO A 101 0.09 -17.95 -0.67
N ASP A 102 -1.09 -18.47 -1.01
CA ASP A 102 -2.11 -18.90 -0.04
C ASP A 102 -1.63 -20.00 0.90
N ASP A 103 -0.66 -20.80 0.45
CA ASP A 103 -0.07 -21.91 1.17
C ASP A 103 1.33 -21.64 1.73
N ALA A 104 1.77 -20.37 1.71
CA ALA A 104 3.10 -19.97 2.17
C ALA A 104 3.35 -20.39 3.63
N LYS A 105 4.44 -21.14 3.84
CA LYS A 105 4.93 -21.52 5.17
C LYS A 105 6.43 -21.28 5.21
N ASN A 106 6.85 -20.37 6.10
CA ASN A 106 8.27 -20.01 6.25
C ASN A 106 8.92 -19.60 4.90
N ALA A 107 8.14 -18.98 4.02
CA ALA A 107 8.63 -18.52 2.73
C ALA A 107 9.62 -17.36 2.91
N PRO A 108 10.61 -17.22 2.03
CA PRO A 108 11.46 -16.05 2.01
C PRO A 108 10.63 -14.78 1.73
N VAL A 109 11.03 -13.67 2.34
CA VAL A 109 10.36 -12.38 2.18
C VAL A 109 11.21 -11.47 1.31
N LEU A 110 10.61 -10.98 0.22
CA LEU A 110 11.16 -9.88 -0.56
C LEU A 110 10.57 -8.58 -0.04
N PHE A 111 11.41 -7.72 0.53
CA PHE A 111 10.99 -6.39 0.98
C PHE A 111 11.37 -5.34 -0.07
N TYR A 112 10.34 -4.72 -0.68
CA TYR A 112 10.50 -3.71 -1.71
C TYR A 112 10.21 -2.33 -1.15
N ILE A 113 11.15 -1.39 -1.31
CA ILE A 113 10.96 0.02 -0.99
C ILE A 113 10.86 0.77 -2.32
N HIS A 114 9.74 1.44 -2.55
CA HIS A 114 9.51 2.16 -3.80
C HIS A 114 10.56 3.25 -4.04
N GLY A 115 10.85 3.50 -5.31
CA GLY A 115 11.69 4.61 -5.74
C GLY A 115 10.92 5.93 -5.82
N GLY A 116 11.54 6.96 -6.40
CA GLY A 116 10.90 8.25 -6.65
C GLY A 116 11.81 9.46 -6.46
N GLY A 117 13.13 9.24 -6.30
CA GLY A 117 14.12 10.31 -6.20
C GLY A 117 13.90 11.26 -5.01
N PHE A 118 13.35 10.75 -3.91
CA PHE A 118 12.93 11.51 -2.73
C PHE A 118 11.84 12.56 -2.98
N LEU A 119 11.21 12.55 -4.16
CA LEU A 119 10.18 13.54 -4.54
C LEU A 119 8.78 12.93 -4.60
N GLY A 120 8.67 11.61 -4.64
CA GLY A 120 7.38 10.94 -4.75
C GLY A 120 7.51 9.43 -4.79
N GLY A 121 6.40 8.77 -5.08
CA GLY A 121 6.26 7.33 -5.09
C GLY A 121 5.28 6.86 -4.03
N CYS A 122 4.78 5.64 -4.18
CA CYS A 122 3.96 4.91 -3.20
C CYS A 122 4.03 3.41 -3.47
N GLY A 123 3.67 2.61 -2.49
CA GLY A 123 3.62 1.16 -2.58
C GLY A 123 2.32 0.62 -3.15
#